data_22a422d233a5a26c4922a2c4afcadd04
#
_entry.id   22a422d233a5a26c4922a2c4afcadd04
#
_cell.length_a   1.000
_cell.length_b   1.000
_cell.length_c   1.000
_cell.angle_alpha   90.00
_cell.angle_beta   90.00
_cell.angle_gamma   90.00
#
_symmetry.space_group_name_H-M   'P 1'
#
loop_
_entity.id
_entity.type
_entity.pdbx_description
1 polymer ?
#
loop_
_entity_poly.entity_id
_entity_poly.type
_entity_poly.pdbx_seq_one_letter_code
_entity_poly.pdbx_strand_id
1 'polypeptide(L)'
;MADSFNDRRKGYEAKWAHDEDLRFKVMNRRNKLLGLWAAGETGKTGASAEEYAKSVVAADFAEKGDEDVFRKVRADLPASVQDTAIRAKMEELLVTAHEQVTSESK
;
A
#
# COMPACT_ATOMS: atom_id res chain seq x y z
N MET A 1 9.41 20.41 -4.13
CA MET A 1 9.66 19.83 -4.21
C MET A 1 9.01 18.82 -4.21
N ALA A 2 8.66 18.81 -4.94
CA ALA A 2 7.72 17.99 -5.11
C ALA A 2 7.94 16.68 -4.71
N ASP A 3 8.74 16.16 -4.51
CA ASP A 3 8.85 14.78 -4.50
C ASP A 3 9.57 14.21 -3.35
N SER A 4 9.38 14.76 -2.17
CA SER A 4 10.01 14.19 -1.00
C SER A 4 9.54 12.77 -0.74
N PHE A 5 8.26 12.47 -0.98
CA PHE A 5 7.81 11.08 -0.87
C PHE A 5 8.48 10.20 -1.90
N ASN A 6 8.58 10.67 -3.13
CA ASN A 6 9.20 9.91 -4.19
C ASN A 6 10.66 9.63 -3.89
N ASP A 7 11.37 10.64 -3.41
CA ASP A 7 12.78 10.49 -3.06
C ASP A 7 12.96 9.53 -1.91
N ARG A 8 12.10 9.63 -0.91
CA ARG A 8 12.16 8.72 0.23
C ARG A 8 11.85 7.29 -0.17
N ARG A 9 10.85 7.10 -1.06
CA ARG A 9 10.51 5.78 -1.55
C ARG A 9 11.68 5.17 -2.31
N LYS A 10 12.33 5.95 -3.16
CA LYS A 10 13.49 5.45 -3.90
C LYS A 10 14.63 5.06 -2.96
N GLY A 11 14.86 5.85 -1.92
CA GLY A 11 15.86 5.53 -0.93
C GLY A 11 15.57 4.23 -0.21
N TYR A 12 14.32 4.02 0.17
CA TYR A 12 13.93 2.79 0.83
C TYR A 12 14.05 1.60 -0.11
N GLU A 13 13.63 1.75 -1.35
CA GLU A 13 13.74 0.67 -2.31
C GLU A 13 15.18 0.26 -2.57
N ALA A 14 16.08 1.23 -2.59
CA ALA A 14 17.50 0.92 -2.75
C ALA A 14 18.03 0.12 -1.57
N LYS A 15 17.56 0.45 -0.37
CA LYS A 15 17.98 -0.27 0.84
C LYS A 15 17.51 -1.70 0.86
N TRP A 16 16.28 -1.94 0.40
CA TRP A 16 15.68 -3.27 0.52
C TRP A 16 15.76 -4.08 -0.75
N ALA A 17 16.43 -3.56 -1.78
CA ALA A 17 16.54 -4.27 -3.03
C ALA A 17 17.21 -5.63 -2.87
N HIS A 18 18.07 -5.77 -1.87
CA HIS A 18 18.78 -7.00 -1.63
C HIS A 18 18.21 -7.82 -0.46
N ASP A 19 17.11 -7.36 0.13
CA ASP A 19 16.50 -8.04 1.27
C ASP A 19 15.07 -8.35 0.92
N GLU A 20 14.85 -9.53 0.39
CA GLU A 20 13.52 -9.93 -0.08
C GLU A 20 12.53 -10.07 1.07
N ASP A 21 12.98 -10.53 2.23
CA ASP A 21 12.10 -10.64 3.39
C ASP A 21 11.59 -9.28 3.82
N LEU A 22 12.49 -8.31 3.90
CA LEU A 22 12.09 -6.96 4.30
C LEU A 22 11.15 -6.37 3.28
N ARG A 23 11.47 -6.52 2.00
CA ARG A 23 10.61 -6.00 0.94
C ARG A 23 9.23 -6.62 1.00
N PHE A 24 9.16 -7.92 1.18
CA PHE A 24 7.89 -8.63 1.26
C PHE A 24 7.05 -8.10 2.43
N LYS A 25 7.68 -7.94 3.59
CA LYS A 25 6.96 -7.43 4.77
C LYS A 25 6.45 -6.01 4.55
N VAL A 26 7.27 -5.18 3.93
CA VAL A 26 6.89 -3.79 3.67
C VAL A 26 5.73 -3.72 2.69
N MET A 27 5.79 -4.52 1.61
CA MET A 27 4.73 -4.51 0.62
C MET A 27 3.41 -5.04 1.19
N ASN A 28 3.48 -6.10 2.00
CA ASN A 28 2.29 -6.61 2.66
C ASN A 28 1.69 -5.57 3.60
N ARG A 29 2.53 -4.89 4.36
CA ARG A 29 2.05 -3.85 5.26
C ARG A 29 1.43 -2.71 4.48
N ARG A 30 2.08 -2.27 3.37
CA ARG A 30 1.54 -1.22 2.54
C ARG A 30 0.16 -1.60 2.00
N ASN A 31 0.02 -2.81 1.52
CA ASN A 31 -1.24 -3.25 0.94
C ASN A 31 -2.33 -3.34 2.00
N LYS A 32 -1.99 -3.78 3.20
CA LYS A 32 -2.96 -3.79 4.30
C LYS A 32 -3.42 -2.38 4.65
N LEU A 33 -2.47 -1.46 4.78
CA LEU A 33 -2.82 -0.08 5.10
C LEU A 33 -3.67 0.56 4.00
N LEU A 34 -3.32 0.29 2.76
CA LEU A 34 -4.08 0.79 1.62
C LEU A 34 -5.50 0.24 1.64
N GLY A 35 -5.64 -1.05 1.94
CA GLY A 35 -6.96 -1.67 2.05
C GLY A 35 -7.79 -1.07 3.16
N LEU A 36 -7.18 -0.80 4.32
CA LEU A 36 -7.90 -0.17 5.41
C LEU A 36 -8.35 1.25 5.04
N TRP A 37 -7.50 1.98 4.34
CA TRP A 37 -7.87 3.31 3.87
C TRP A 37 -9.04 3.23 2.89
N ALA A 38 -8.97 2.34 1.92
CA ALA A 38 -10.04 2.19 0.93
C ALA A 38 -11.33 1.73 1.60
N ALA A 39 -11.24 0.85 2.58
CA ALA A 39 -12.41 0.40 3.32
C ALA A 39 -13.09 1.59 3.99
N GLY A 40 -12.30 2.48 4.59
CA GLY A 40 -12.84 3.68 5.19
C GLY A 40 -13.57 4.57 4.20
N GLU A 41 -13.02 4.66 2.97
CA GLU A 41 -13.65 5.46 1.93
C GLU A 41 -15.00 4.88 1.48
N THR A 42 -15.22 3.60 1.68
CA THR A 42 -16.49 2.96 1.33
C THR A 42 -17.37 2.68 2.54
N GLY A 43 -17.00 3.22 3.70
CA GLY A 43 -17.83 3.10 4.90
C GLY A 43 -17.69 1.79 5.66
N LYS A 44 -16.71 0.97 5.34
CA LYS A 44 -16.50 -0.27 6.07
C LYS A 44 -15.75 0.00 7.36
N THR A 45 -16.07 -0.77 8.40
CA THR A 45 -15.41 -0.65 9.69
C THR A 45 -15.23 -2.02 10.30
N GLY A 46 -14.36 -2.10 11.32
CA GLY A 46 -14.18 -3.31 12.08
C GLY A 46 -13.80 -4.50 11.23
N ALA A 47 -14.50 -5.60 11.41
CA ALA A 47 -14.18 -6.85 10.73
C ALA A 47 -14.28 -6.74 9.22
N SER A 48 -15.25 -5.97 8.70
CA SER A 48 -15.38 -5.84 7.25
C SER A 48 -14.23 -5.06 6.64
N ALA A 49 -13.71 -4.06 7.37
CA ALA A 49 -12.52 -3.34 6.90
C ALA A 49 -11.29 -4.26 6.90
N GLU A 50 -11.15 -5.08 7.93
CA GLU A 50 -10.03 -6.03 8.00
C GLU A 50 -10.10 -7.04 6.86
N GLU A 51 -11.29 -7.55 6.59
CA GLU A 51 -11.46 -8.50 5.48
C GLU A 51 -11.13 -7.88 4.16
N TYR A 52 -11.56 -6.63 3.96
CA TYR A 52 -11.25 -5.95 2.72
C TYR A 52 -9.74 -5.76 2.58
N ALA A 53 -9.07 -5.38 3.67
CA ALA A 53 -7.62 -5.20 3.65
C ALA A 53 -6.91 -6.49 3.25
N LYS A 54 -7.39 -7.64 3.74
CA LYS A 54 -6.82 -8.93 3.34
C LYS A 54 -6.97 -9.18 1.86
N SER A 55 -8.09 -8.76 1.28
CA SER A 55 -8.30 -8.95 -0.16
C SER A 55 -7.33 -8.11 -0.98
N VAL A 56 -6.94 -6.94 -0.50
CA VAL A 56 -5.96 -6.11 -1.18
C VAL A 56 -4.58 -6.75 -1.12
N VAL A 57 -4.21 -7.30 0.05
CA VAL A 57 -2.95 -8.03 0.18
C VAL A 57 -2.91 -9.20 -0.80
N ALA A 58 -4.01 -9.96 -0.88
CA ALA A 58 -4.08 -11.12 -1.76
C ALA A 58 -3.98 -10.73 -3.23
N ALA A 59 -4.47 -9.57 -3.60
CA ALA A 59 -4.44 -9.13 -5.00
C ALA A 59 -3.03 -8.91 -5.52
N ASP A 60 -2.06 -8.71 -4.63
CA ASP A 60 -0.68 -8.41 -5.02
C ASP A 60 0.07 -9.62 -5.56
N PHE A 61 -0.58 -10.78 -5.65
CA PHE A 61 0.10 -11.97 -6.14
C PHE A 61 -0.04 -12.19 -7.64
N ALA A 62 -0.92 -11.44 -8.30
CA ALA A 62 -1.27 -11.72 -9.68
C ALA A 62 -0.20 -11.30 -10.67
N GLU A 63 0.44 -10.15 -10.45
CA GLU A 63 1.40 -9.58 -11.38
C GLU A 63 2.53 -8.93 -10.63
N LYS A 64 3.64 -8.71 -11.32
CA LYS A 64 4.72 -7.91 -10.74
C LYS A 64 4.31 -6.45 -10.73
N GLY A 65 4.78 -5.73 -9.74
CA GLY A 65 4.53 -4.31 -9.62
C GLY A 65 3.21 -4.04 -8.92
N ASP A 66 2.74 -2.82 -9.06
CA ASP A 66 1.61 -2.33 -8.27
C ASP A 66 0.31 -2.25 -9.05
N GLU A 67 0.30 -2.63 -10.32
CA GLU A 67 -0.88 -2.39 -11.15
C GLU A 67 -2.07 -3.23 -10.74
N ASP A 68 -1.84 -4.47 -10.32
CA ASP A 68 -2.94 -5.32 -9.88
C ASP A 68 -3.55 -4.79 -8.58
N VAL A 69 -2.73 -4.28 -7.67
CA VAL A 69 -3.23 -3.66 -6.44
C VAL A 69 -4.01 -2.39 -6.77
N PHE A 70 -3.47 -1.56 -7.66
CA PHE A 70 -4.18 -0.35 -8.08
C PHE A 70 -5.53 -0.69 -8.70
N ARG A 71 -5.56 -1.68 -9.60
CA ARG A 71 -6.81 -2.06 -10.26
C ARG A 71 -7.85 -2.58 -9.27
N LYS A 72 -7.39 -3.35 -8.28
CA LYS A 72 -8.28 -3.87 -7.25
C LYS A 72 -8.95 -2.72 -6.49
N VAL A 73 -8.14 -1.78 -6.01
CA VAL A 73 -8.64 -0.67 -5.23
C VAL A 73 -9.49 0.25 -6.09
N ARG A 74 -9.05 0.50 -7.34
CA ARG A 74 -9.82 1.33 -8.26
C ARG A 74 -11.22 0.77 -8.48
N ALA A 75 -11.33 -0.54 -8.67
CA ALA A 75 -12.61 -1.19 -8.93
C ALA A 75 -13.55 -1.07 -7.73
N ASP A 76 -13.01 -1.00 -6.54
CA ASP A 76 -13.82 -1.03 -5.32
C ASP A 76 -14.14 0.36 -4.78
N LEU A 77 -13.45 1.39 -5.25
CA LEU A 77 -13.71 2.75 -4.79
C LEU A 77 -14.62 3.49 -5.76
N PRO A 78 -15.40 4.46 -5.25
CA PRO A 78 -16.26 5.23 -6.14
C PRO A 78 -15.44 6.14 -7.05
N ALA A 79 -16.07 6.56 -8.15
CA ALA A 79 -15.40 7.42 -9.12
C ALA A 79 -15.00 8.77 -8.52
N SER A 80 -15.64 9.18 -7.43
CA SER A 80 -15.29 10.43 -6.77
C SER A 80 -13.88 10.38 -6.17
N VAL A 81 -13.36 9.20 -5.89
CA VAL A 81 -11.97 9.05 -5.49
C VAL A 81 -11.15 8.90 -6.78
N GLN A 82 -10.32 9.89 -7.05
CA GLN A 82 -9.60 9.94 -8.32
C GLN A 82 -8.42 8.98 -8.35
N ASP A 83 -8.02 8.59 -9.55
CA ASP A 83 -6.86 7.71 -9.73
C ASP A 83 -5.61 8.31 -9.09
N THR A 84 -5.43 9.62 -9.24
CA THR A 84 -4.25 10.29 -8.66
C THR A 84 -4.26 10.19 -7.14
N ALA A 85 -5.43 10.24 -6.53
CA ALA A 85 -5.52 10.12 -5.07
C ALA A 85 -5.14 8.70 -4.63
N ILE A 86 -5.57 7.69 -5.38
CA ILE A 86 -5.20 6.31 -5.07
C ILE A 86 -3.70 6.13 -5.20
N ARG A 87 -3.12 6.61 -6.29
CA ARG A 87 -1.68 6.47 -6.50
C ARG A 87 -0.88 7.21 -5.45
N ALA A 88 -1.32 8.42 -5.08
CA ALA A 88 -0.64 9.17 -4.03
C ALA A 88 -0.70 8.45 -2.70
N LYS A 89 -1.83 7.82 -2.40
CA LYS A 89 -1.96 7.07 -1.15
C LYS A 89 -1.06 5.85 -1.16
N MET A 90 -0.92 5.19 -2.31
CA MET A 90 -0.01 4.04 -2.43
C MET A 90 1.43 4.44 -2.13
N GLU A 91 1.86 5.62 -2.63
CA GLU A 91 3.20 6.11 -2.35
C GLU A 91 3.39 6.48 -0.89
N GLU A 92 2.43 7.20 -0.35
CA GLU A 92 2.48 7.64 1.05
C GLU A 92 2.54 6.43 2.00
N LEU A 93 1.70 5.45 1.75
CA LEU A 93 1.62 4.29 2.63
C LEU A 93 2.82 3.37 2.48
N LEU A 94 3.51 3.42 1.34
CA LEU A 94 4.75 2.66 1.20
C LEU A 94 5.80 3.18 2.18
N VAL A 95 5.91 4.48 2.32
CA VAL A 95 6.84 5.09 3.28
C VAL A 95 6.44 4.72 4.70
N THR A 96 5.15 4.86 5.01
CA THR A 96 4.64 4.52 6.33
C THR A 96 4.90 3.05 6.67
N ALA A 97 4.64 2.16 5.70
CA ALA A 97 4.84 0.73 5.91
C ALA A 97 6.30 0.42 6.18
N HIS A 98 7.20 1.04 5.45
CA HIS A 98 8.63 0.83 5.67
C HIS A 98 9.02 1.24 7.09
N GLU A 99 8.52 2.39 7.52
CA GLU A 99 8.83 2.88 8.87
C GLU A 99 8.29 1.96 9.94
N GLN A 100 7.07 1.46 9.75
CA GLN A 100 6.46 0.56 10.73
C GLN A 100 7.20 -0.76 10.82
N VAL A 101 7.51 -1.36 9.68
CA VAL A 101 8.19 -2.65 9.66
C VAL A 101 9.58 -2.53 10.24
N THR A 102 10.30 -1.48 9.88
CA THR A 102 11.64 -1.26 10.41
C THR A 102 11.60 -1.08 11.93
N SER A 103 10.63 -0.33 12.42
CA SER A 103 10.47 -0.11 13.85
C SER A 103 10.15 -1.39 14.59
N GLU A 104 9.31 -2.24 14.01
CA GLU A 104 8.94 -3.51 14.63
C GLU A 104 10.08 -4.50 14.68
N SER A 105 11.06 -4.35 13.80
CA SER A 105 12.18 -5.27 13.73
C SER A 105 13.27 -4.99 14.77
N LYS A 106 13.18 -3.90 15.50
CA LYS A 106 14.20 -3.53 16.48
C LYS A 106 13.99 -4.16 17.83
#